data_939c5dd81c5bd17dd11005d030c317ce
#
_entry.id   939c5dd81c5bd17dd11005d030c317ce
#
_cell.length_a   1.000
_cell.length_b   1.000
_cell.length_c   1.000
_cell.angle_alpha   90.00
_cell.angle_beta   90.00
_cell.angle_gamma   90.00
#
_symmetry.space_group_name_H-M   'P 1'
#
loop_
_entity.id
_entity.type
_entity.pdbx_description
1 polymer ?
#
loop_
_entity_poly.entity_id
_entity_poly.type
_entity_poly.pdbx_seq_one_letter_code
_entity_poly.pdbx_strand_id
1 'polypeptide(L)'
;MTNIYYKTKIFFLINLFFILSACSEPDYRLVGGDSGKLDDFLGKWLIVNYWADWCPPCIKEMPELESFYNDNKQKALVLTYNFDRLEGEELQDQITRFGVNVPSILTDPGNLFGWEAPPSLPATYIINPQGNLVHTLIGPQTQKSLESYIDTQD
;
A
#
# COMPACT_ATOMS: atom_id res chain seq x y z
N MET A 1 32.73 -24.48 44.48
CA MET A 1 31.71 -23.42 44.48
C MET A 1 31.75 -22.47 43.27
N THR A 2 32.77 -22.49 42.42
CA THR A 2 32.99 -21.63 41.26
C THR A 2 32.14 -21.98 40.00
N ASN A 3 31.65 -23.22 39.91
CA ASN A 3 30.98 -23.71 38.68
C ASN A 3 29.50 -23.30 38.58
N ILE A 4 28.86 -22.96 39.69
CA ILE A 4 27.44 -22.54 39.71
C ILE A 4 27.29 -21.06 39.31
N TYR A 5 28.22 -20.20 39.70
CA TYR A 5 28.23 -18.78 39.32
C TYR A 5 28.47 -18.55 37.85
N TYR A 6 29.23 -19.40 37.19
CA TYR A 6 29.50 -19.31 35.72
C TYR A 6 28.24 -19.72 34.93
N LYS A 7 27.58 -20.79 35.35
CA LYS A 7 26.34 -21.25 34.69
C LYS A 7 25.19 -20.27 34.83
N THR A 8 25.04 -19.61 35.98
CA THR A 8 24.01 -18.57 36.17
C THR A 8 24.30 -17.30 35.40
N LYS A 9 25.56 -16.87 35.27
CA LYS A 9 25.92 -15.71 34.43
C LYS A 9 25.70 -15.96 32.93
N ILE A 10 26.01 -17.14 32.44
CA ILE A 10 25.79 -17.53 31.04
C ILE A 10 24.30 -17.62 30.76
N PHE A 11 23.49 -18.16 31.67
CA PHE A 11 22.05 -18.22 31.54
C PHE A 11 21.39 -16.83 31.52
N PHE A 12 21.90 -15.89 32.31
CA PHE A 12 21.43 -14.50 32.34
C PHE A 12 21.82 -13.73 31.06
N LEU A 13 22.98 -13.96 30.51
CA LEU A 13 23.47 -13.36 29.27
C LEU A 13 22.71 -13.91 28.04
N ILE A 14 22.36 -15.19 28.04
CA ILE A 14 21.56 -15.80 26.96
C ILE A 14 20.11 -15.29 26.99
N ASN A 15 19.52 -15.09 28.18
CA ASN A 15 18.18 -14.52 28.30
C ASN A 15 18.11 -13.04 27.92
N LEU A 16 19.18 -12.26 28.14
CA LEU A 16 19.23 -10.84 27.77
C LEU A 16 19.33 -10.65 26.25
N PHE A 17 19.88 -11.65 25.53
CA PHE A 17 19.97 -11.59 24.06
C PHE A 17 18.64 -11.85 23.35
N PHE A 18 17.66 -12.49 24.02
CA PHE A 18 16.35 -12.80 23.46
C PHE A 18 15.32 -11.65 23.52
N ILE A 19 15.63 -10.56 24.24
CA ILE A 19 14.68 -9.43 24.44
C ILE A 19 14.84 -8.34 23.37
N LEU A 20 15.82 -8.43 22.48
CA LEU A 20 16.00 -7.52 21.34
C LEU A 20 15.25 -8.00 20.09
N SER A 21 14.04 -8.52 20.24
CA SER A 21 13.11 -8.56 19.11
C SER A 21 12.68 -7.12 18.84
N ALA A 22 13.49 -6.41 18.07
CA ALA A 22 13.13 -5.09 17.57
C ALA A 22 11.82 -5.24 16.76
N CYS A 23 10.71 -4.76 17.31
CA CYS A 23 9.54 -4.45 16.49
C CYS A 23 9.99 -3.41 15.47
N SER A 24 10.25 -3.83 14.26
CA SER A 24 10.54 -2.95 13.14
C SER A 24 9.27 -2.13 12.86
N GLU A 25 9.38 -0.81 12.87
CA GLU A 25 8.27 0.07 12.52
C GLU A 25 7.72 -0.29 11.12
N PRO A 26 6.42 -0.20 10.89
CA PRO A 26 5.84 -0.45 9.58
C PRO A 26 6.31 0.60 8.57
N ASP A 27 6.46 0.20 7.31
CA ASP A 27 6.81 1.10 6.23
C ASP A 27 5.57 1.85 5.72
N TYR A 28 4.39 1.23 5.81
CA TYR A 28 3.13 1.84 5.41
C TYR A 28 1.99 1.61 6.41
N ARG A 29 0.99 2.48 6.35
CA ARG A 29 -0.28 2.40 7.10
C ARG A 29 -1.46 2.51 6.14
N LEU A 30 -2.53 1.77 6.44
CA LEU A 30 -3.82 1.84 5.71
C LEU A 30 -4.89 2.49 6.58
N VAL A 31 -5.92 3.00 5.93
CA VAL A 31 -7.17 3.37 6.61
C VAL A 31 -7.78 2.10 7.21
N GLY A 32 -8.26 2.17 8.46
CA GLY A 32 -8.74 0.99 9.19
C GLY A 32 -7.72 0.41 10.16
N GLY A 33 -6.45 0.86 10.12
CA GLY A 33 -5.43 0.54 11.11
C GLY A 33 -4.45 -0.55 10.71
N ASP A 34 -4.63 -1.21 9.58
CA ASP A 34 -3.66 -2.17 9.06
C ASP A 34 -2.36 -1.46 8.65
N SER A 35 -1.25 -2.15 8.78
CA SER A 35 0.08 -1.64 8.44
C SER A 35 1.01 -2.80 8.06
N GLY A 36 2.10 -2.52 7.35
CA GLY A 36 3.01 -3.57 6.90
C GLY A 36 4.33 -3.06 6.37
N LYS A 37 5.03 -3.92 5.64
CA LYS A 37 6.33 -3.68 5.03
C LYS A 37 6.22 -3.59 3.52
N LEU A 38 7.15 -2.88 2.89
CA LEU A 38 7.25 -2.80 1.41
C LEU A 38 7.29 -4.18 0.75
N ASP A 39 7.95 -5.14 1.39
CA ASP A 39 8.06 -6.51 0.88
C ASP A 39 6.70 -7.23 0.79
N ASP A 40 5.66 -6.78 1.51
CA ASP A 40 4.32 -7.34 1.44
C ASP A 40 3.68 -7.15 0.05
N PHE A 41 4.19 -6.20 -0.73
CA PHE A 41 3.72 -5.94 -2.09
C PHE A 41 4.41 -6.80 -3.16
N LEU A 42 5.49 -7.50 -2.83
CA LEU A 42 6.21 -8.35 -3.77
C LEU A 42 5.42 -9.61 -4.16
N GLY A 43 5.63 -10.08 -5.38
CA GLY A 43 4.98 -11.29 -5.91
C GLY A 43 3.59 -11.06 -6.49
N LYS A 44 3.05 -9.82 -6.39
CA LYS A 44 1.80 -9.40 -7.03
C LYS A 44 1.99 -8.07 -7.73
N TRP A 45 1.15 -7.79 -8.69
CA TRP A 45 1.01 -6.45 -9.23
C TRP A 45 0.49 -5.51 -8.16
N LEU A 46 1.00 -4.29 -8.10
CA LEU A 46 0.47 -3.25 -7.21
C LEU A 46 0.01 -2.07 -8.06
N ILE A 47 -1.26 -1.72 -7.90
CA ILE A 47 -1.91 -0.59 -8.54
C ILE A 47 -2.12 0.48 -7.46
N VAL A 48 -1.56 1.66 -7.64
CA VAL A 48 -1.73 2.80 -6.74
C VAL A 48 -2.44 3.92 -7.48
N ASN A 49 -3.67 4.24 -7.07
CA ASN A 49 -4.49 5.28 -7.68
C ASN A 49 -4.56 6.52 -6.80
N TYR A 50 -4.20 7.67 -7.36
CA TYR A 50 -4.30 8.97 -6.74
C TYR A 50 -5.62 9.64 -7.08
N TRP A 51 -6.37 10.06 -6.06
CA TRP A 51 -7.68 10.68 -6.18
C TRP A 51 -7.88 11.84 -5.21
N ALA A 52 -8.92 12.67 -5.45
CA ALA A 52 -9.38 13.70 -4.54
C ALA A 52 -10.89 13.91 -4.70
N ASP A 53 -11.56 14.50 -3.71
CA ASP A 53 -13.00 14.75 -3.72
C ASP A 53 -13.41 15.81 -4.75
N TRP A 54 -12.55 16.77 -5.03
CA TRP A 54 -12.73 17.80 -6.06
C TRP A 54 -12.41 17.32 -7.48
N CYS A 55 -12.10 16.04 -7.68
CA CYS A 55 -11.76 15.43 -8.97
C CYS A 55 -12.92 14.57 -9.50
N PRO A 56 -13.89 15.10 -10.28
CA PRO A 56 -15.03 14.34 -10.75
C PRO A 56 -14.67 13.08 -11.56
N PRO A 57 -13.64 13.09 -12.45
CA PRO A 57 -13.25 11.87 -13.14
C PRO A 57 -12.68 10.79 -12.20
N CYS A 58 -12.01 11.17 -11.09
CA CYS A 58 -11.55 10.23 -10.08
C CYS A 58 -12.73 9.47 -9.45
N ILE A 59 -13.78 10.21 -9.07
CA ILE A 59 -14.97 9.61 -8.46
C ILE A 59 -15.68 8.66 -9.44
N LYS A 60 -15.70 9.00 -10.72
CA LYS A 60 -16.34 8.17 -11.75
C LYS A 60 -15.61 6.87 -12.02
N GLU A 61 -14.31 6.81 -11.80
CA GLU A 61 -13.53 5.58 -12.01
C GLU A 61 -13.56 4.61 -10.81
N MET A 62 -13.99 5.05 -9.61
CA MET A 62 -13.99 4.20 -8.41
C MET A 62 -14.68 2.84 -8.59
N PRO A 63 -15.86 2.72 -9.27
CA PRO A 63 -16.48 1.43 -9.54
C PRO A 63 -15.62 0.50 -10.43
N GLU A 64 -14.85 1.06 -11.35
CA GLU A 64 -13.94 0.31 -12.22
C GLU A 64 -12.74 -0.23 -11.43
N LEU A 65 -12.18 0.59 -10.54
CA LEU A 65 -11.12 0.17 -9.62
C LEU A 65 -11.60 -0.91 -8.65
N GLU A 66 -12.82 -0.77 -8.12
CA GLU A 66 -13.42 -1.77 -7.25
C GLU A 66 -13.64 -3.11 -7.97
N SER A 67 -14.17 -3.06 -9.19
CA SER A 67 -14.35 -4.25 -10.02
C SER A 67 -13.02 -4.93 -10.31
N PHE A 68 -12.02 -4.16 -10.75
CA PHE A 68 -10.66 -4.67 -10.97
C PHE A 68 -10.09 -5.32 -9.69
N TYR A 69 -10.19 -4.63 -8.54
CA TYR A 69 -9.73 -5.13 -7.25
C TYR A 69 -10.37 -6.45 -6.87
N ASN A 70 -11.70 -6.56 -7.03
CA ASN A 70 -12.45 -7.75 -6.66
C ASN A 70 -12.11 -8.96 -7.54
N ASP A 71 -11.94 -8.75 -8.85
CA ASP A 71 -11.72 -9.82 -9.82
C ASP A 71 -10.25 -10.28 -9.87
N ASN A 72 -9.31 -9.44 -9.43
CA ASN A 72 -7.87 -9.70 -9.58
C ASN A 72 -7.12 -9.91 -8.25
N LYS A 73 -7.79 -10.16 -7.13
CA LYS A 73 -7.19 -10.30 -5.77
C LYS A 73 -6.03 -11.29 -5.68
N GLN A 74 -6.00 -12.31 -6.53
CA GLN A 74 -4.93 -13.30 -6.54
C GLN A 74 -3.66 -12.79 -7.24
N LYS A 75 -3.82 -11.92 -8.25
CA LYS A 75 -2.74 -11.40 -9.09
C LYS A 75 -2.30 -10.00 -8.71
N ALA A 76 -3.20 -9.16 -8.21
CA ALA A 76 -2.97 -7.74 -7.99
C ALA A 76 -3.47 -7.27 -6.62
N LEU A 77 -2.75 -6.30 -6.07
CA LEU A 77 -3.17 -5.44 -4.97
C LEU A 77 -3.56 -4.08 -5.54
N VAL A 78 -4.59 -3.46 -4.98
CA VAL A 78 -5.01 -2.11 -5.36
C VAL A 78 -5.05 -1.24 -4.12
N LEU A 79 -4.44 -0.08 -4.19
CA LEU A 79 -4.46 0.94 -3.15
C LEU A 79 -4.93 2.26 -3.75
N THR A 80 -5.75 2.99 -3.01
CA THR A 80 -6.06 4.37 -3.31
C THR A 80 -5.30 5.30 -2.37
N TYR A 81 -4.93 6.49 -2.84
CA TYR A 81 -4.29 7.51 -2.04
C TYR A 81 -4.97 8.87 -2.25
N ASN A 82 -5.41 9.49 -1.16
CA ASN A 82 -6.00 10.82 -1.21
C ASN A 82 -4.90 11.87 -1.46
N PHE A 83 -5.01 12.60 -2.57
CA PHE A 83 -4.00 13.57 -3.01
C PHE A 83 -3.82 14.73 -2.03
N ASP A 84 -4.89 15.12 -1.33
CA ASP A 84 -4.86 16.18 -0.33
C ASP A 84 -4.28 15.73 1.02
N ARG A 85 -3.85 14.44 1.11
CA ARG A 85 -3.20 13.85 2.29
C ARG A 85 -4.07 13.88 3.54
N LEU A 86 -5.37 13.74 3.36
CA LEU A 86 -6.31 13.68 4.47
C LEU A 86 -6.12 12.41 5.29
N GLU A 87 -6.40 12.50 6.57
CA GLU A 87 -6.40 11.38 7.53
C GLU A 87 -7.62 11.46 8.45
N GLY A 88 -7.84 10.41 9.26
CA GLY A 88 -8.87 10.39 10.29
C GLY A 88 -10.31 10.48 9.74
N GLU A 89 -11.17 11.20 10.46
CA GLU A 89 -12.60 11.30 10.14
C GLU A 89 -12.84 11.97 8.79
N GLU A 90 -12.07 12.99 8.44
CA GLU A 90 -12.24 13.71 7.19
C GLU A 90 -12.03 12.81 5.97
N LEU A 91 -10.97 11.99 5.97
CA LEU A 91 -10.75 11.01 4.91
C LEU A 91 -11.84 9.93 4.92
N GLN A 92 -12.23 9.45 6.11
CA GLN A 92 -13.25 8.41 6.24
C GLN A 92 -14.61 8.86 5.70
N ASP A 93 -14.97 10.14 5.93
CA ASP A 93 -16.19 10.75 5.38
C ASP A 93 -16.15 10.82 3.85
N GLN A 94 -15.00 11.18 3.27
CA GLN A 94 -14.83 11.20 1.82
C GLN A 94 -14.89 9.78 1.22
N ILE A 95 -14.20 8.81 1.82
CA ILE A 95 -14.26 7.39 1.42
C ILE A 95 -15.70 6.90 1.39
N THR A 96 -16.45 7.17 2.44
CA THR A 96 -17.86 6.75 2.55
C THR A 96 -18.75 7.46 1.53
N ARG A 97 -18.60 8.77 1.41
CA ARG A 97 -19.40 9.63 0.50
C ARG A 97 -19.23 9.26 -0.95
N PHE A 98 -18.02 8.94 -1.36
CA PHE A 98 -17.68 8.66 -2.76
C PHE A 98 -17.59 7.18 -3.10
N GLY A 99 -17.91 6.30 -2.16
CA GLY A 99 -17.93 4.85 -2.38
C GLY A 99 -16.56 4.28 -2.73
N VAL A 100 -15.49 4.71 -2.04
CA VAL A 100 -14.15 4.18 -2.23
C VAL A 100 -14.04 2.84 -1.52
N ASN A 101 -14.41 1.75 -2.20
CA ASN A 101 -14.44 0.39 -1.65
C ASN A 101 -13.13 -0.39 -1.90
N VAL A 102 -12.06 0.34 -2.18
CA VAL A 102 -10.70 -0.18 -2.37
C VAL A 102 -9.84 0.27 -1.19
N PRO A 103 -8.92 -0.55 -0.67
CA PRO A 103 -8.04 -0.14 0.43
C PRO A 103 -7.34 1.19 0.17
N SER A 104 -7.34 2.07 1.19
CA SER A 104 -6.71 3.38 1.10
C SER A 104 -5.45 3.42 1.94
N ILE A 105 -4.32 3.81 1.33
CA ILE A 105 -3.04 3.98 2.00
C ILE A 105 -2.94 5.41 2.56
N LEU A 106 -2.46 5.52 3.82
CA LEU A 106 -2.19 6.80 4.50
C LEU A 106 -0.77 7.29 4.24
N THR A 107 0.18 6.36 4.15
CA THR A 107 1.57 6.68 3.84
C THR A 107 1.67 7.18 2.40
N ASP A 108 2.32 8.33 2.20
CA ASP A 108 2.51 8.91 0.87
C ASP A 108 3.28 7.93 -0.04
N PRO A 109 2.65 7.43 -1.13
CA PRO A 109 3.29 6.45 -2.01
C PRO A 109 4.52 7.03 -2.71
N GLY A 110 4.56 8.34 -2.98
CA GLY A 110 5.73 9.00 -3.55
C GLY A 110 6.96 8.86 -2.65
N ASN A 111 6.78 9.07 -1.33
CA ASN A 111 7.85 8.88 -0.36
C ASN A 111 8.20 7.39 -0.16
N LEU A 112 7.20 6.51 -0.24
CA LEU A 112 7.38 5.07 -0.02
C LEU A 112 8.14 4.40 -1.16
N PHE A 113 7.83 4.74 -2.41
CA PHE A 113 8.37 4.11 -3.62
C PHE A 113 9.38 4.98 -4.38
N GLY A 114 9.59 6.23 -3.99
CA GLY A 114 10.59 7.12 -4.57
C GLY A 114 10.17 7.78 -5.89
N TRP A 115 8.88 8.04 -6.11
CA TRP A 115 8.42 8.81 -7.27
C TRP A 115 7.82 10.17 -6.87
N GLU A 116 7.71 11.06 -7.84
CA GLU A 116 7.07 12.36 -7.65
C GLU A 116 5.54 12.24 -7.69
N ALA A 117 4.86 13.15 -6.99
CA ALA A 117 3.41 13.27 -7.06
C ALA A 117 2.95 13.50 -8.52
N PRO A 118 1.80 12.95 -8.93
CA PRO A 118 1.33 13.10 -10.30
C PRO A 118 0.98 14.56 -10.62
N PRO A 119 1.25 15.02 -11.87
CA PRO A 119 0.97 16.40 -12.27
C PRO A 119 -0.53 16.70 -12.44
N SER A 120 -1.38 15.68 -12.52
CA SER A 120 -2.84 15.80 -12.64
C SER A 120 -3.54 14.53 -12.17
N LEU A 121 -4.85 14.64 -11.87
CA LEU A 121 -5.69 13.55 -11.39
C LEU A 121 -6.81 13.21 -12.40
N PRO A 122 -7.30 11.94 -12.37
CA PRO A 122 -6.73 10.82 -11.63
C PRO A 122 -5.39 10.36 -12.22
N ALA A 123 -4.60 9.68 -11.40
CA ALA A 123 -3.35 9.08 -11.86
C ALA A 123 -3.18 7.69 -11.23
N THR A 124 -2.75 6.74 -12.05
CA THR A 124 -2.55 5.36 -11.61
C THR A 124 -1.13 4.92 -11.89
N TYR A 125 -0.43 4.47 -10.86
CA TYR A 125 0.91 3.91 -10.92
C TYR A 125 0.81 2.39 -10.86
N ILE A 126 1.51 1.70 -11.78
CA ILE A 126 1.50 0.24 -11.88
C ILE A 126 2.89 -0.28 -11.58
N ILE A 127 3.01 -1.08 -10.55
CA ILE A 127 4.23 -1.70 -10.06
C ILE A 127 4.14 -3.21 -10.34
N ASN A 128 5.19 -3.76 -10.94
CA ASN A 128 5.24 -5.18 -11.26
C ASN A 128 5.54 -6.04 -10.00
N PRO A 129 5.38 -7.39 -10.09
CA PRO A 129 5.65 -8.29 -8.95
C PRO A 129 7.08 -8.24 -8.40
N GLN A 130 8.03 -7.66 -9.13
CA GLN A 130 9.42 -7.46 -8.71
C GLN A 130 9.62 -6.12 -7.96
N GLY A 131 8.55 -5.33 -7.77
CA GLY A 131 8.60 -4.04 -7.08
C GLY A 131 9.03 -2.86 -7.95
N ASN A 132 9.07 -3.01 -9.28
CA ASN A 132 9.47 -1.92 -10.18
C ASN A 132 8.24 -1.18 -10.72
N LEU A 133 8.27 0.15 -10.71
CA LEU A 133 7.30 0.98 -11.42
C LEU A 133 7.44 0.77 -12.93
N VAL A 134 6.38 0.31 -13.58
CA VAL A 134 6.39 0.01 -15.03
C VAL A 134 5.50 0.93 -15.85
N HIS A 135 4.42 1.48 -15.25
CA HIS A 135 3.53 2.42 -15.93
C HIS A 135 3.07 3.53 -14.99
N THR A 136 2.93 4.73 -15.54
CA THR A 136 2.25 5.86 -14.92
C THR A 136 1.16 6.34 -15.89
N LEU A 137 -0.10 6.15 -15.50
CA LEU A 137 -1.26 6.45 -16.32
C LEU A 137 -1.92 7.72 -15.81
N ILE A 138 -2.11 8.69 -16.68
CA ILE A 138 -2.83 9.93 -16.37
C ILE A 138 -4.22 9.87 -16.99
N GLY A 139 -5.22 10.21 -16.21
CA GLY A 139 -6.63 10.13 -16.59
C GLY A 139 -7.32 8.84 -16.10
N PRO A 140 -8.65 8.78 -16.20
CA PRO A 140 -9.44 7.70 -15.63
C PRO A 140 -9.17 6.36 -16.34
N GLN A 141 -9.09 5.30 -15.53
CA GLN A 141 -8.89 3.94 -16.00
C GLN A 141 -10.19 3.15 -15.91
N THR A 142 -10.31 2.14 -16.76
CA THR A 142 -11.35 1.11 -16.67
C THR A 142 -10.75 -0.19 -16.17
N GLN A 143 -11.58 -1.09 -15.64
CA GLN A 143 -11.17 -2.45 -15.30
C GLN A 143 -10.40 -3.10 -16.45
N LYS A 144 -10.98 -3.07 -17.65
CA LYS A 144 -10.36 -3.64 -18.86
C LYS A 144 -9.00 -3.02 -19.20
N SER A 145 -8.85 -1.70 -19.02
CA SER A 145 -7.55 -1.06 -19.28
C SER A 145 -6.50 -1.55 -18.29
N LEU A 146 -6.83 -1.64 -16.99
CA LEU A 146 -5.91 -2.12 -15.96
C LEU A 146 -5.53 -3.60 -16.19
N GLU A 147 -6.50 -4.45 -16.54
CA GLU A 147 -6.24 -5.86 -16.86
C GLU A 147 -5.24 -5.99 -18.03
N SER A 148 -5.34 -5.16 -19.06
CA SER A 148 -4.42 -5.21 -20.20
C SER A 148 -2.96 -4.92 -19.83
N TYR A 149 -2.69 -4.17 -18.74
CA TYR A 149 -1.34 -3.89 -18.28
C TYR A 149 -0.73 -5.03 -17.46
N ILE A 150 -1.56 -5.79 -16.71
CA ILE A 150 -1.06 -6.88 -15.89
C ILE A 150 -1.00 -8.22 -16.62
N ASP A 151 -1.77 -8.41 -17.69
CA ASP A 151 -1.81 -9.66 -18.48
C ASP A 151 -0.74 -9.72 -19.57
N THR A 152 -0.14 -8.59 -19.99
CA THR A 152 0.84 -8.53 -21.09
C THR A 152 2.28 -8.90 -20.71
N GLN A 153 2.53 -9.28 -19.46
CA GLN A 153 3.88 -9.52 -18.93
C GLN A 153 4.09 -10.94 -18.33
N ASP A 154 3.26 -11.91 -18.74
CA ASP A 154 3.48 -13.33 -18.44
C ASP A 154 4.43 -14.00 -19.44
#